data_f729e9c1b9e0869ff26900d912b64888
#
_entry.id   f729e9c1b9e0869ff26900d912b64888
#
_cell.length_a   1.000
_cell.length_b   1.000
_cell.length_c   1.000
_cell.angle_alpha   90.00
_cell.angle_beta   90.00
_cell.angle_gamma   90.00
#
_symmetry.space_group_name_H-M   'P 1'
#
loop_
_entity.id
_entity.type
_entity.pdbx_description
1 polymer ?
#
loop_
_entity_poly.entity_id
_entity_poly.type
_entity_poly.pdbx_seq_one_letter_code
_entity_poly.pdbx_strand_id
1 'polypeptide(L)'
;AQDYVELSQEVDHAYCYARIQASRFAARMEIRLAELPEEMQKLKVPRLIIQPLLENALEYGLGDKEENGLLAVSYEEKDGRFYIHLEDNGSVTEEVLEKMRESLQNGANEKGEVTGMINIHRRLQLYYGGMAGLEIKRSVFGGTCVTICLEGEGKDVPFADRG
;
A
#
# COMPACT_ATOMS: atom_id res chain seq x y z
N ALA A 1 -8.62 18.89 -12.19
CA ALA A 1 -8.81 17.65 -11.46
C ALA A 1 -7.81 17.53 -10.34
N GLN A 2 -8.26 17.02 -9.26
CA GLN A 2 -7.41 16.83 -8.07
C GLN A 2 -6.66 15.52 -8.18
N ASP A 3 -5.35 15.61 -8.34
CA ASP A 3 -4.51 14.42 -8.35
C ASP A 3 -4.05 14.04 -6.95
N TYR A 4 -4.28 14.90 -5.97
CA TYR A 4 -3.87 14.72 -4.59
C TYR A 4 -5.05 14.88 -3.67
N VAL A 5 -5.05 14.09 -2.61
CA VAL A 5 -6.13 14.13 -1.63
C VAL A 5 -5.50 14.00 -0.24
N GLU A 6 -6.29 14.29 0.77
CA GLU A 6 -5.86 14.02 2.14
C GLU A 6 -5.83 12.52 2.37
N LEU A 7 -4.85 12.07 3.13
CA LEU A 7 -4.71 10.65 3.41
C LEU A 7 -5.97 10.07 4.06
N SER A 8 -6.66 10.86 4.90
CA SER A 8 -7.90 10.40 5.49
C SER A 8 -8.93 9.98 4.45
N GLN A 9 -9.01 10.71 3.32
CA GLN A 9 -9.94 10.36 2.25
C GLN A 9 -9.55 9.06 1.57
N GLU A 10 -8.24 8.88 1.34
CA GLU A 10 -7.75 7.64 0.75
C GLU A 10 -8.03 6.43 1.64
N VAL A 11 -7.79 6.61 2.94
CA VAL A 11 -8.01 5.54 3.92
C VAL A 11 -9.49 5.19 3.99
N ASP A 12 -10.36 6.19 4.10
CA ASP A 12 -11.80 5.95 4.20
C ASP A 12 -12.30 5.18 2.98
N HIS A 13 -11.86 5.59 1.81
CA HIS A 13 -12.26 4.95 0.57
C HIS A 13 -11.77 3.50 0.51
N ALA A 14 -10.49 3.30 0.83
CA ALA A 14 -9.87 1.98 0.79
C ALA A 14 -10.49 1.03 1.83
N TYR A 15 -10.78 1.55 3.02
CA TYR A 15 -11.37 0.73 4.08
C TYR A 15 -12.81 0.32 3.74
N CYS A 16 -13.55 1.22 3.11
CA CYS A 16 -14.89 0.89 2.65
C CYS A 16 -14.84 -0.27 1.66
N TYR A 17 -13.92 -0.20 0.71
CA TYR A 17 -13.71 -1.28 -0.25
C TYR A 17 -13.36 -2.58 0.46
N ALA A 18 -12.42 -2.52 1.40
CA ALA A 18 -11.96 -3.71 2.11
C ALA A 18 -13.09 -4.38 2.88
N ARG A 19 -13.93 -3.58 3.53
CA ARG A 19 -15.05 -4.12 4.31
C ARG A 19 -16.09 -4.78 3.41
N ILE A 20 -16.34 -4.19 2.24
CA ILE A 20 -17.26 -4.79 1.27
C ILE A 20 -16.75 -6.13 0.79
N GLN A 21 -15.44 -6.18 0.46
CA GLN A 21 -14.85 -7.43 0.00
C GLN A 21 -14.82 -8.48 1.11
N ALA A 22 -14.54 -8.05 2.35
CA ALA A 22 -14.51 -8.97 3.48
C ALA A 22 -15.85 -9.66 3.68
N SER A 23 -16.94 -8.93 3.48
CA SER A 23 -18.27 -9.51 3.66
C SER A 23 -18.56 -10.63 2.65
N ARG A 24 -17.89 -10.60 1.50
CA ARG A 24 -18.02 -11.65 0.50
C ARG A 24 -17.27 -12.91 0.86
N PHE A 25 -16.17 -12.78 1.59
CA PHE A 25 -15.34 -13.92 1.97
C PHE A 25 -15.69 -14.47 3.34
N ALA A 26 -16.46 -13.72 4.10
CA ALA A 26 -17.04 -14.15 5.39
C ALA A 26 -16.02 -14.87 6.27
N ALA A 27 -16.27 -16.17 6.53
CA ALA A 27 -15.44 -16.95 7.46
C ALA A 27 -14.03 -17.25 6.96
N ARG A 28 -13.74 -16.92 5.71
CA ARG A 28 -12.42 -17.22 5.14
C ARG A 28 -11.38 -16.16 5.40
N MET A 29 -11.78 -14.99 5.90
CA MET A 29 -10.87 -13.88 6.00
C MET A 29 -11.15 -13.00 7.20
N GLU A 30 -10.09 -12.62 7.86
CA GLU A 30 -10.10 -11.59 8.90
C GLU A 30 -9.46 -10.34 8.35
N ILE A 31 -10.06 -9.19 8.62
CA ILE A 31 -9.49 -7.90 8.23
C ILE A 31 -9.23 -7.09 9.48
N ARG A 32 -8.01 -6.60 9.62
CA ARG A 32 -7.58 -5.74 10.72
C ARG A 32 -7.19 -4.40 10.15
N LEU A 33 -8.06 -3.42 10.28
CA LEU A 33 -7.84 -2.09 9.72
C LEU A 33 -7.57 -1.13 10.89
N ALA A 34 -6.31 -0.79 11.10
CA ALA A 34 -5.94 0.13 12.17
C ALA A 34 -6.52 1.51 11.90
N GLU A 35 -6.78 2.24 12.97
CA GLU A 35 -7.25 3.60 12.85
C GLU A 35 -6.11 4.49 12.39
N LEU A 36 -6.39 5.38 11.43
CA LEU A 36 -5.39 6.32 10.94
C LEU A 36 -5.00 7.30 12.03
N PRO A 37 -3.71 7.42 12.38
CA PRO A 37 -3.29 8.37 13.40
C PRO A 37 -3.66 9.80 13.03
N GLU A 38 -3.99 10.59 14.03
CA GLU A 38 -4.43 11.96 13.82
C GLU A 38 -3.40 12.79 13.06
N GLU A 39 -2.13 12.61 13.38
CA GLU A 39 -1.05 13.36 12.74
C GLU A 39 -0.86 13.04 11.28
N MET A 40 -1.45 11.96 10.79
CA MET A 40 -1.35 11.58 9.39
C MET A 40 -2.58 11.95 8.56
N GLN A 41 -3.66 12.35 9.20
CA GLN A 41 -4.95 12.51 8.51
C GLN A 41 -4.92 13.54 7.40
N LYS A 42 -4.21 14.63 7.58
CA LYS A 42 -4.18 15.73 6.63
C LYS A 42 -3.01 15.71 5.67
N LEU A 43 -2.20 14.65 5.71
CA LEU A 43 -1.11 14.51 4.75
C LEU A 43 -1.70 14.47 3.34
N LYS A 44 -1.08 15.21 2.43
CA LYS A 44 -1.48 15.16 1.03
C LYS A 44 -0.77 14.01 0.35
N VAL A 45 -1.53 13.17 -0.31
CA VAL A 45 -0.97 11.99 -0.99
C VAL A 45 -1.54 11.91 -2.40
N PRO A 46 -0.83 11.25 -3.30
CA PRO A 46 -1.40 10.96 -4.61
C PRO A 46 -2.63 10.09 -4.45
N ARG A 47 -3.56 10.28 -5.35
CA ARG A 47 -4.83 9.55 -5.33
C ARG A 47 -4.62 8.07 -5.67
N LEU A 48 -5.43 7.20 -5.08
CA LEU A 48 -5.47 5.77 -5.41
C LEU A 48 -4.12 5.08 -5.20
N ILE A 49 -3.60 5.18 -3.98
CA ILE A 49 -2.38 4.47 -3.63
C ILE A 49 -2.65 3.28 -2.69
N ILE A 50 -3.73 3.33 -1.91
CA ILE A 50 -4.00 2.26 -0.94
C ILE A 50 -4.91 1.19 -1.52
N GLN A 51 -6.04 1.58 -2.11
CA GLN A 51 -7.01 0.61 -2.59
C GLN A 51 -6.42 -0.41 -3.57
N PRO A 52 -5.64 0.01 -4.59
CA PRO A 52 -5.08 -0.98 -5.51
C PRO A 52 -4.18 -2.01 -4.82
N LEU A 53 -3.49 -1.59 -3.75
CA LEU A 53 -2.64 -2.52 -3.01
C LEU A 53 -3.48 -3.49 -2.18
N LEU A 54 -4.62 -3.05 -1.65
CA LEU A 54 -5.55 -3.95 -0.98
C LEU A 54 -6.17 -4.93 -1.97
N GLU A 55 -6.50 -4.45 -3.17
CA GLU A 55 -7.01 -5.32 -4.22
C GLU A 55 -5.99 -6.40 -4.57
N ASN A 56 -4.72 -6.01 -4.70
CA ASN A 56 -3.66 -6.96 -4.99
C ASN A 56 -3.51 -8.00 -3.87
N ALA A 57 -3.57 -7.58 -2.62
CA ALA A 57 -3.46 -8.50 -1.50
C ALA A 57 -4.59 -9.52 -1.51
N LEU A 58 -5.81 -9.07 -1.81
CA LEU A 58 -6.95 -9.96 -1.86
C LEU A 58 -6.88 -10.93 -3.02
N GLU A 59 -6.44 -10.46 -4.18
CA GLU A 59 -6.38 -11.29 -5.38
C GLU A 59 -5.18 -12.21 -5.41
N TYR A 60 -3.99 -11.68 -5.17
CA TYR A 60 -2.74 -12.41 -5.34
C TYR A 60 -2.19 -12.97 -4.03
N GLY A 61 -2.43 -12.28 -2.93
CA GLY A 61 -1.96 -12.75 -1.63
C GLY A 61 -2.87 -13.80 -1.03
N LEU A 62 -4.16 -13.55 -1.06
CA LEU A 62 -5.15 -14.38 -0.36
C LEU A 62 -6.09 -15.13 -1.29
N GLY A 63 -5.91 -15.00 -2.61
CA GLY A 63 -6.84 -15.58 -3.56
C GLY A 63 -7.02 -17.08 -3.44
N ASP A 64 -5.96 -17.79 -3.06
CA ASP A 64 -5.99 -19.24 -2.95
C ASP A 64 -6.31 -19.74 -1.53
N LYS A 65 -6.46 -18.84 -0.58
CA LYS A 65 -6.76 -19.25 0.79
C LYS A 65 -8.23 -19.56 0.95
N GLU A 66 -8.50 -20.75 1.46
CA GLU A 66 -9.87 -21.18 1.68
C GLU A 66 -10.37 -20.80 3.07
N GLU A 67 -9.47 -20.61 4.03
CA GLU A 67 -9.84 -20.21 5.38
C GLU A 67 -8.66 -19.54 6.07
N ASN A 68 -8.96 -18.84 7.16
CA ASN A 68 -7.96 -18.19 8.00
C ASN A 68 -7.10 -17.15 7.26
N GLY A 69 -7.63 -16.57 6.20
CA GLY A 69 -6.95 -15.46 5.53
C GLY A 69 -6.91 -14.25 6.45
N LEU A 70 -5.83 -13.48 6.35
CA LEU A 70 -5.65 -12.27 7.16
C LEU A 70 -5.10 -11.16 6.28
N LEU A 71 -5.75 -10.01 6.35
CA LEU A 71 -5.30 -8.78 5.73
C LEU A 71 -5.23 -7.72 6.82
N ALA A 72 -4.09 -7.06 6.97
CA ALA A 72 -3.90 -6.09 8.03
C ALA A 72 -3.31 -4.79 7.48
N VAL A 73 -3.83 -3.67 7.94
CA VAL A 73 -3.27 -2.35 7.62
C VAL A 73 -2.86 -1.71 8.93
N SER A 74 -1.64 -1.18 8.97
CA SER A 74 -1.12 -0.49 10.15
C SER A 74 -0.30 0.72 9.73
N TYR A 75 0.00 1.57 10.69
CA TYR A 75 0.69 2.83 10.43
C TYR A 75 1.87 2.97 11.37
N GLU A 76 2.88 3.69 10.90
CA GLU A 76 4.08 3.91 11.69
C GLU A 76 4.64 5.29 11.36
N GLU A 77 5.17 5.97 12.36
CA GLU A 77 5.94 7.18 12.16
C GLU A 77 7.34 6.91 12.71
N LYS A 78 8.35 7.27 11.94
CA LYS A 78 9.73 7.07 12.36
C LYS A 78 10.60 8.14 11.72
N ASP A 79 11.29 8.90 12.55
CA ASP A 79 12.22 9.94 12.10
C ASP A 79 11.58 10.95 11.14
N GLY A 80 10.35 11.33 11.45
CA GLY A 80 9.64 12.32 10.64
C GLY A 80 9.04 11.79 9.36
N ARG A 81 9.15 10.49 9.12
CA ARG A 81 8.55 9.85 7.96
C ARG A 81 7.39 9.00 8.38
N PHE A 82 6.46 8.81 7.45
CA PHE A 82 5.26 8.05 7.72
C PHE A 82 5.21 6.82 6.84
N TYR A 83 4.75 5.72 7.41
CA TYR A 83 4.68 4.44 6.72
C TYR A 83 3.30 3.84 6.89
N ILE A 84 2.80 3.25 5.81
CA ILE A 84 1.56 2.49 5.83
C ILE A 84 1.91 1.07 5.43
N HIS A 85 1.63 0.12 6.33
CA HIS A 85 1.94 -1.29 6.10
C HIS A 85 0.67 -2.04 5.75
N LEU A 86 0.72 -2.74 4.60
CA LEU A 86 -0.37 -3.59 4.16
C LEU A 86 0.16 -5.01 4.12
N GLU A 87 -0.38 -5.87 4.96
CA GLU A 87 0.18 -7.20 5.17
C GLU A 87 -0.86 -8.28 5.00
N ASP A 88 -0.44 -9.44 4.52
CA ASP A 88 -1.31 -10.60 4.42
C ASP A 88 -0.58 -11.84 4.91
N ASN A 89 -1.33 -12.92 5.08
CA ASN A 89 -0.78 -14.21 5.46
C ASN A 89 -0.89 -15.22 4.32
N GLY A 90 -0.85 -14.75 3.10
CA GLY A 90 -0.88 -15.61 1.92
C GLY A 90 0.42 -16.39 1.76
N SER A 91 0.47 -17.20 0.73
CA SER A 91 1.67 -17.98 0.41
C SER A 91 2.50 -17.24 -0.61
N VAL A 92 3.76 -17.00 -0.28
CA VAL A 92 4.67 -16.34 -1.21
C VAL A 92 6.09 -16.86 -0.93
N THR A 93 6.84 -17.14 -1.99
CA THR A 93 8.22 -17.60 -1.84
C THR A 93 9.16 -16.41 -1.79
N GLU A 94 10.36 -16.62 -1.23
CA GLU A 94 11.38 -15.57 -1.24
C GLU A 94 11.77 -15.18 -2.65
N GLU A 95 11.75 -16.14 -3.55
CA GLU A 95 12.07 -15.87 -4.96
C GLU A 95 11.08 -14.88 -5.58
N VAL A 96 9.79 -15.06 -5.30
CA VAL A 96 8.76 -14.16 -5.81
C VAL A 96 8.91 -12.78 -5.20
N LEU A 97 9.16 -12.72 -3.89
CA LEU A 97 9.37 -11.42 -3.21
C LEU A 97 10.56 -10.68 -3.83
N GLU A 98 11.65 -11.39 -4.08
CA GLU A 98 12.83 -10.79 -4.68
C GLU A 98 12.55 -10.25 -6.07
N LYS A 99 11.81 -11.01 -6.87
CA LYS A 99 11.43 -10.53 -8.20
C LYS A 99 10.55 -9.28 -8.14
N MET A 100 9.65 -9.22 -7.16
CA MET A 100 8.82 -8.03 -6.99
C MET A 100 9.67 -6.82 -6.65
N ARG A 101 10.64 -6.98 -5.75
CA ARG A 101 11.56 -5.89 -5.39
C ARG A 101 12.36 -5.42 -6.60
N GLU A 102 12.88 -6.35 -7.38
CA GLU A 102 13.64 -6.02 -8.58
C GLU A 102 12.79 -5.27 -9.58
N SER A 103 11.54 -5.69 -9.76
CA SER A 103 10.63 -5.03 -10.69
C SER A 103 10.36 -3.59 -10.28
N LEU A 104 10.18 -3.34 -8.99
CA LEU A 104 10.00 -1.97 -8.51
C LEU A 104 11.23 -1.13 -8.81
N GLN A 105 12.40 -1.67 -8.56
CA GLN A 105 13.65 -0.95 -8.74
C GLN A 105 13.93 -0.66 -10.21
N ASN A 106 13.70 -1.64 -11.06
CA ASN A 106 14.02 -1.54 -12.49
C ASN A 106 12.90 -0.92 -13.31
N GLY A 107 11.69 -0.86 -12.76
CA GLY A 107 10.54 -0.40 -13.51
C GLY A 107 10.16 -1.32 -14.65
N ALA A 108 10.45 -2.62 -14.50
CA ALA A 108 10.16 -3.58 -15.54
C ALA A 108 8.66 -3.71 -15.74
N ASN A 109 8.30 -3.99 -16.99
CA ASN A 109 6.90 -4.11 -17.37
C ASN A 109 6.43 -5.54 -17.11
N GLU A 110 5.96 -5.76 -15.92
CA GLU A 110 5.40 -7.05 -15.52
C GLU A 110 3.88 -7.00 -15.61
N LYS A 111 3.26 -8.15 -15.52
CA LYS A 111 1.80 -8.23 -15.53
C LYS A 111 1.26 -8.40 -14.12
N GLY A 112 -0.02 -8.05 -13.94
CA GLY A 112 -0.72 -8.30 -12.70
C GLY A 112 -0.34 -7.32 -11.61
N GLU A 113 -0.15 -7.82 -10.38
CA GLU A 113 0.04 -6.97 -9.21
C GLU A 113 1.28 -6.09 -9.32
N VAL A 114 2.33 -6.59 -9.96
CA VAL A 114 3.59 -5.84 -10.04
C VAL A 114 3.43 -4.58 -10.87
N THR A 115 2.66 -4.64 -11.96
CA THR A 115 2.41 -3.48 -12.81
C THR A 115 1.77 -2.34 -12.02
N GLY A 116 0.76 -2.66 -11.21
CA GLY A 116 0.10 -1.67 -10.37
C GLY A 116 1.02 -1.10 -9.33
N MET A 117 1.85 -1.93 -8.72
CA MET A 117 2.81 -1.48 -7.73
C MET A 117 3.86 -0.55 -8.32
N ILE A 118 4.37 -0.86 -9.50
CA ILE A 118 5.34 0.00 -10.19
C ILE A 118 4.74 1.38 -10.41
N ASN A 119 3.49 1.44 -10.84
CA ASN A 119 2.81 2.69 -11.07
C ASN A 119 2.72 3.53 -9.78
N ILE A 120 2.27 2.91 -8.70
CA ILE A 120 2.14 3.60 -7.42
C ILE A 120 3.51 4.06 -6.92
N HIS A 121 4.51 3.19 -7.01
CA HIS A 121 5.86 3.49 -6.59
C HIS A 121 6.39 4.75 -7.29
N ARG A 122 6.24 4.81 -8.61
CA ARG A 122 6.71 5.95 -9.39
C ARG A 122 5.95 7.22 -9.04
N ARG A 123 4.65 7.13 -8.83
CA ARG A 123 3.85 8.31 -8.48
C ARG A 123 4.26 8.88 -7.13
N LEU A 124 4.55 8.00 -6.17
CA LEU A 124 5.04 8.44 -4.86
C LEU A 124 6.39 9.13 -4.98
N GLN A 125 7.29 8.57 -5.79
CA GLN A 125 8.60 9.17 -5.98
C GLN A 125 8.51 10.51 -6.69
N LEU A 126 7.63 10.63 -7.66
CA LEU A 126 7.42 11.90 -8.35
C LEU A 126 6.86 12.95 -7.43
N TYR A 127 5.98 12.55 -6.52
CA TYR A 127 5.36 13.51 -5.61
C TYR A 127 6.30 13.94 -4.48
N TYR A 128 6.95 12.98 -3.84
CA TYR A 128 7.76 13.27 -2.64
C TYR A 128 9.24 13.35 -2.89
N GLY A 129 9.75 12.64 -3.87
CA GLY A 129 11.17 12.50 -4.11
C GLY A 129 11.66 11.08 -3.90
N GLY A 130 12.93 10.88 -4.07
CA GLY A 130 13.52 9.56 -4.19
C GLY A 130 13.46 8.64 -2.99
N MET A 131 13.17 9.19 -1.80
CA MET A 131 13.10 8.35 -0.59
C MET A 131 11.71 7.77 -0.37
N ALA A 132 10.71 8.29 -1.05
CA ALA A 132 9.35 7.76 -0.99
C ALA A 132 9.18 6.60 -1.95
N GLY A 133 8.10 5.85 -1.79
CA GLY A 133 7.80 4.74 -2.69
C GLY A 133 7.26 3.55 -1.93
N LEU A 134 7.38 2.39 -2.53
CA LEU A 134 6.95 1.13 -1.93
C LEU A 134 8.15 0.29 -1.55
N GLU A 135 8.01 -0.43 -0.46
CA GLU A 135 8.96 -1.47 -0.04
C GLU A 135 8.19 -2.76 0.11
N ILE A 136 8.82 -3.86 -0.26
CA ILE A 136 8.18 -5.18 -0.22
C ILE A 136 9.06 -6.10 0.60
N LYS A 137 8.44 -6.79 1.56
CA LYS A 137 9.15 -7.75 2.39
C LYS A 137 8.19 -8.84 2.84
N ARG A 138 8.73 -9.84 3.50
CA ARG A 138 7.90 -10.88 4.11
C ARG A 138 7.16 -10.28 5.29
N SER A 139 5.88 -10.59 5.37
CA SER A 139 5.06 -10.17 6.52
C SER A 139 5.38 -11.04 7.73
N VAL A 140 5.23 -10.47 8.91
CA VAL A 140 5.29 -11.23 10.15
C VAL A 140 4.16 -12.28 10.21
N PHE A 141 3.14 -12.11 9.40
CA PHE A 141 2.03 -13.06 9.31
C PHE A 141 2.31 -14.18 8.30
N GLY A 142 3.43 -14.15 7.63
CA GLY A 142 3.86 -15.20 6.72
C GLY A 142 3.74 -14.91 5.23
N GLY A 143 2.93 -13.97 4.86
CA GLY A 143 2.76 -13.58 3.46
C GLY A 143 3.59 -12.36 3.10
N THR A 144 2.98 -11.44 2.37
CA THR A 144 3.64 -10.25 1.85
C THR A 144 3.32 -9.02 2.69
N CYS A 145 4.31 -8.18 2.90
CA CYS A 145 4.12 -6.85 3.48
C CYS A 145 4.54 -5.83 2.43
N VAL A 146 3.59 -5.00 2.01
CA VAL A 146 3.88 -3.86 1.14
C VAL A 146 3.79 -2.62 2.02
N THR A 147 4.86 -1.85 2.06
CA THR A 147 4.92 -0.63 2.86
C THR A 147 4.93 0.58 1.95
N ILE A 148 4.01 1.50 2.18
CA ILE A 148 3.98 2.80 1.52
C ILE A 148 4.82 3.73 2.37
N CYS A 149 5.88 4.30 1.77
CA CYS A 149 6.78 5.22 2.44
C CYS A 149 6.46 6.63 2.00
N LEU A 150 6.06 7.46 2.94
CA LEU A 150 5.69 8.86 2.71
C LEU A 150 6.72 9.76 3.38
N GLU A 151 7.05 10.88 2.73
CA GLU A 151 8.07 11.78 3.25
C GLU A 151 7.55 12.77 4.28
N GLY A 152 6.30 12.75 4.60
CA GLY A 152 5.76 13.68 5.56
C GLY A 152 5.65 15.09 5.02
N GLU A 153 5.33 16.04 5.90
CA GLU A 153 5.01 17.38 5.48
C GLU A 153 6.20 18.21 5.03
N GLY A 154 7.41 17.75 5.35
CA GLY A 154 8.60 18.47 4.93
C GLY A 154 8.70 18.64 3.42
N LYS A 155 7.90 17.93 2.68
CA LYS A 155 7.85 18.03 1.23
C LYS A 155 6.67 18.83 0.75
N ASP A 156 6.29 19.80 1.49
CA ASP A 156 5.16 20.65 1.18
C ASP A 156 5.47 21.61 0.04
N VAL A 157 6.31 21.20 -0.88
CA VAL A 157 6.59 21.99 -2.07
C VAL A 157 5.45 21.73 -3.05
N PRO A 158 4.67 22.75 -3.39
CA PRO A 158 3.58 22.54 -4.33
C PRO A 158 4.08 21.98 -5.64
N PHE A 159 3.30 21.15 -6.25
CA PHE A 159 3.67 20.58 -7.54
C PHE A 159 3.90 21.66 -8.59
N ALA A 160 3.15 22.75 -8.49
CA ALA A 160 3.30 23.87 -9.41
C ALA A 160 4.71 24.43 -9.37
N ASP A 161 5.36 24.37 -8.21
CA ASP A 161 6.72 24.88 -8.06
C ASP A 161 7.77 23.94 -8.59
N ARG A 162 7.37 22.72 -8.86
CA ARG A 162 8.29 21.69 -9.37
C ARG A 162 8.25 21.58 -10.87
N GLY A 163 7.18 22.06 -11.42
CA GLY A 163 6.87 21.84 -12.80
C GLY A 163 7.40 22.82 -13.75
#